data_5f27cf3c761d6b865f5a356836116805
#
_entry.id   5f27cf3c761d6b865f5a356836116805
#
_cell.length_a   1.000
_cell.length_b   1.000
_cell.length_c   1.000
_cell.angle_alpha   90.00
_cell.angle_beta   90.00
_cell.angle_gamma   90.00
#
_symmetry.space_group_name_H-M   'P 1'
#
loop_
_entity.id
_entity.type
_entity.pdbx_description
1 polymer ?
#
loop_
_entity_poly.entity_id
_entity_poly.type
_entity_poly.pdbx_seq_one_letter_code
_entity_poly.pdbx_strand_id
1 'polypeptide(L)'
;MQKTLKRLTGAAFLLYLLILAYILFFRGRGNVSMRQMPLAEYMTYAVNLVPFKTIRGFWNAFQNDRIQTDIAMLNIFGNIALFIPFGFFLPAARRLRALWKCLAVSFFAILAAEGAQLLFRVGSFDIDDIILNLLGVLIGYAAFKAAFPIYKSMKKA
;
A
#
# COMPACT_ATOMS: atom_id res chain seq x y z
N MET A 1 17.21 8.85 -25.90
CA MET A 1 15.88 8.32 -25.56
C MET A 1 15.89 7.34 -24.38
N GLN A 2 16.71 6.30 -24.31
CA GLN A 2 16.74 5.32 -23.20
C GLN A 2 17.07 5.91 -21.83
N LYS A 3 18.05 6.82 -21.73
CA LYS A 3 18.41 7.47 -20.44
C LYS A 3 17.30 8.37 -19.94
N THR A 4 16.61 9.07 -20.85
CA THR A 4 15.49 9.98 -20.53
C THR A 4 14.28 9.20 -20.02
N LEU A 5 13.87 8.13 -20.71
CA LEU A 5 12.74 7.28 -20.27
C LEU A 5 12.99 6.66 -18.89
N LYS A 6 14.21 6.20 -18.63
CA LYS A 6 14.60 5.65 -17.32
C LYS A 6 14.56 6.72 -16.22
N ARG A 7 15.01 7.95 -16.52
CA ARG A 7 14.95 9.08 -15.59
C ARG A 7 13.50 9.47 -15.29
N LEU A 8 12.64 9.56 -16.33
CA LEU A 8 11.22 9.87 -16.17
C LEU A 8 10.49 8.81 -15.32
N THR A 9 10.72 7.51 -15.58
CA THR A 9 10.14 6.43 -14.78
C THR A 9 10.61 6.51 -13.33
N GLY A 10 11.88 6.82 -13.09
CA GLY A 10 12.43 6.99 -11.74
C GLY A 10 11.84 8.20 -11.03
N ALA A 11 11.70 9.33 -11.72
CA ALA A 11 11.09 10.55 -11.17
C ALA A 11 9.60 10.34 -10.85
N ALA A 12 8.85 9.69 -11.74
CA ALA A 12 7.45 9.34 -11.51
C ALA A 12 7.29 8.40 -10.31
N PHE A 13 8.18 7.42 -10.16
CA PHE A 13 8.17 6.54 -8.99
C PHE A 13 8.48 7.30 -7.70
N LEU A 14 9.47 8.19 -7.71
CA LEU A 14 9.81 9.02 -6.55
C LEU A 14 8.64 9.94 -6.16
N LEU A 15 8.02 10.61 -7.13
CA LEU A 15 6.84 11.44 -6.89
C LEU A 15 5.69 10.62 -6.27
N TYR A 16 5.43 9.43 -6.83
CA TYR A 16 4.45 8.52 -6.27
C TYR A 16 4.78 8.13 -4.81
N LEU A 17 6.06 7.82 -4.48
CA LEU A 17 6.46 7.48 -3.11
C LEU A 17 6.24 8.65 -2.13
N LEU A 18 6.47 9.89 -2.56
CA LEU A 18 6.17 11.08 -1.76
C LEU A 18 4.67 11.23 -1.51
N ILE A 19 3.84 11.03 -2.54
CA ILE A 19 2.37 11.06 -2.43
C ILE A 19 1.90 9.93 -1.51
N LEU A 20 2.43 8.71 -1.68
CA LEU A 20 2.10 7.57 -0.83
C LEU A 20 2.43 7.86 0.64
N ALA A 21 3.64 8.35 0.91
CA ALA A 21 4.05 8.73 2.27
C ALA A 21 3.14 9.81 2.86
N TYR A 22 2.78 10.83 2.07
CA TYR A 22 1.83 11.85 2.50
C TYR A 22 0.47 11.25 2.88
N ILE A 23 -0.09 10.37 2.03
CA ILE A 23 -1.38 9.73 2.30
C ILE A 23 -1.31 8.84 3.54
N LEU A 24 -0.25 8.05 3.70
CA LEU A 24 -0.10 7.11 4.80
C LEU A 24 0.12 7.81 6.16
N PHE A 25 0.83 8.93 6.19
CA PHE A 25 1.25 9.54 7.46
C PHE A 25 0.55 10.87 7.79
N PHE A 26 0.03 11.60 6.79
CA PHE A 26 -0.48 12.96 7.01
C PHE A 26 -1.97 13.13 6.69
N ARG A 27 -2.59 12.24 5.92
CA ARG A 27 -4.00 12.36 5.54
C ARG A 27 -4.96 11.90 6.66
N GLY A 28 -4.80 12.44 7.88
CA GLY A 28 -5.87 12.44 8.89
C GLY A 28 -6.31 11.08 9.46
N ARG A 29 -5.45 10.08 9.43
CA ARG A 29 -5.72 8.80 10.09
C ARG A 29 -5.28 8.88 11.55
N GLY A 30 -6.22 8.74 12.45
CA GLY A 30 -5.98 8.63 13.89
C GLY A 30 -6.87 9.57 14.70
N ASN A 31 -7.48 9.01 15.71
CA ASN A 31 -8.21 9.77 16.72
C ASN A 31 -7.19 10.56 17.54
N VAL A 32 -7.36 11.88 17.62
CA VAL A 32 -6.45 12.78 18.37
C VAL A 32 -6.27 12.31 19.81
N SER A 33 -7.33 11.81 20.45
CA SER A 33 -7.30 11.27 21.81
C SER A 33 -6.39 10.03 21.92
N MET A 34 -6.38 9.16 20.91
CA MET A 34 -5.52 7.97 20.91
C MET A 34 -4.03 8.31 20.73
N ARG A 35 -3.71 9.43 20.07
CA ARG A 35 -2.30 9.86 19.90
C ARG A 35 -1.65 10.30 21.22
N GLN A 36 -2.45 10.68 22.20
CA GLN A 36 -1.97 11.11 23.53
C GLN A 36 -1.75 9.94 24.49
N MET A 37 -2.26 8.74 24.18
CA MET A 37 -2.07 7.54 24.99
C MET A 37 -0.60 7.11 25.02
N PRO A 38 -0.11 6.50 26.11
CA PRO A 38 1.17 5.79 26.11
C PRO A 38 1.25 4.76 24.99
N LEU A 39 2.43 4.56 24.40
CA LEU A 39 2.57 3.64 23.25
C LEU A 39 2.09 2.21 23.56
N ALA A 40 2.41 1.72 24.76
CA ALA A 40 1.99 0.38 25.18
C ALA A 40 0.46 0.22 25.22
N GLU A 41 -0.25 1.23 25.68
CA GLU A 41 -1.71 1.25 25.69
C GLU A 41 -2.27 1.38 24.29
N TYR A 42 -1.72 2.28 23.46
CA TYR A 42 -2.10 2.42 22.05
C TYR A 42 -1.99 1.11 21.28
N MET A 43 -0.90 0.35 21.49
CA MET A 43 -0.68 -0.94 20.82
C MET A 43 -1.78 -1.97 21.13
N THR A 44 -2.40 -1.94 22.31
CA THR A 44 -3.47 -2.90 22.67
C THR A 44 -4.71 -2.72 21.78
N TYR A 45 -4.96 -1.51 21.30
CA TYR A 45 -6.10 -1.18 20.41
C TYR A 45 -5.73 -1.17 18.94
N ALA A 46 -4.47 -0.81 18.63
CA ALA A 46 -4.02 -0.54 17.27
C ALA A 46 -3.32 -1.72 16.58
N VAL A 47 -3.16 -2.88 17.25
CA VAL A 47 -2.54 -4.07 16.65
C VAL A 47 -3.59 -5.14 16.37
N ASN A 48 -3.72 -5.55 15.12
CA ASN A 48 -4.52 -6.69 14.71
C ASN A 48 -3.68 -7.70 13.93
N LEU A 49 -3.42 -8.85 14.53
CA LEU A 49 -2.65 -9.94 13.91
C LEU A 49 -3.55 -11.10 13.44
N VAL A 50 -4.87 -10.98 13.55
CA VAL A 50 -5.80 -12.02 13.14
C VAL A 50 -6.19 -11.81 11.67
N PRO A 51 -5.76 -12.70 10.75
CA PRO A 51 -6.07 -12.56 9.35
C PRO A 51 -7.57 -12.55 9.08
N PHE A 52 -7.99 -11.71 8.14
CA PHE A 52 -9.38 -11.54 7.70
C PHE A 52 -10.35 -11.00 8.75
N LYS A 53 -9.89 -10.60 9.94
CA LYS A 53 -10.75 -10.06 11.00
C LYS A 53 -11.37 -8.72 10.56
N THR A 54 -10.54 -7.81 10.09
CA THR A 54 -10.97 -6.47 9.64
C THR A 54 -11.81 -6.57 8.38
N ILE A 55 -11.40 -7.38 7.40
CA ILE A 55 -12.15 -7.62 6.17
C ILE A 55 -13.54 -8.20 6.46
N ARG A 56 -13.62 -9.22 7.34
CA ARG A 56 -14.92 -9.80 7.75
C ARG A 56 -15.77 -8.80 8.52
N GLY A 57 -15.15 -8.01 9.39
CA GLY A 57 -15.84 -6.95 10.14
C GLY A 57 -16.51 -5.96 9.19
N PHE A 58 -15.80 -5.49 8.18
CA PHE A 58 -16.37 -4.60 7.15
C PHE A 58 -17.44 -5.27 6.32
N TRP A 59 -17.24 -6.54 5.93
CA TRP A 59 -18.24 -7.31 5.18
C TRP A 59 -19.56 -7.48 5.96
N ASN A 60 -19.46 -7.87 7.22
CA ASN A 60 -20.63 -8.03 8.09
C ASN A 60 -21.34 -6.70 8.34
N ALA A 61 -20.59 -5.63 8.49
CA ALA A 61 -21.14 -4.30 8.70
C ALA A 61 -21.85 -3.77 7.44
N PHE A 62 -21.31 -4.07 6.26
CA PHE A 62 -21.93 -3.79 4.96
C PHE A 62 -23.27 -4.53 4.82
N GLN A 63 -23.34 -5.83 5.17
CA GLN A 63 -24.57 -6.62 5.06
C GLN A 63 -25.67 -6.18 6.04
N ASN A 64 -25.30 -5.56 7.16
CA ASN A 64 -26.23 -5.19 8.22
C ASN A 64 -26.54 -3.69 8.28
N ASP A 65 -26.18 -2.91 7.28
CA ASP A 65 -26.32 -1.44 7.22
C ASP A 65 -25.78 -0.70 8.47
N ARG A 66 -24.82 -1.30 9.19
CA ARG A 66 -24.31 -0.80 10.47
C ARG A 66 -23.13 0.18 10.35
N ILE A 67 -22.53 0.29 9.18
CA ILE A 67 -21.43 1.25 8.89
C ILE A 67 -21.77 1.98 7.60
N GLN A 68 -21.38 3.25 7.55
CA GLN A 68 -21.33 3.97 6.29
C GLN A 68 -20.48 3.15 5.31
N THR A 69 -21.13 2.58 4.32
CA THR A 69 -20.55 1.73 3.27
C THR A 69 -19.27 2.34 2.70
N ASP A 70 -19.21 3.67 2.61
CA ASP A 70 -18.10 4.45 2.09
C ASP A 70 -16.80 4.24 2.88
N ILE A 71 -16.86 4.12 4.22
CA ILE A 71 -15.67 3.93 5.05
C ILE A 71 -15.08 2.54 4.86
N ALA A 72 -15.92 1.51 4.83
CA ALA A 72 -15.49 0.13 4.60
C ALA A 72 -14.86 -0.04 3.21
N MET A 73 -15.52 0.51 2.19
CA MET A 73 -15.04 0.51 0.81
C MET A 73 -13.71 1.26 0.68
N LEU A 74 -13.60 2.45 1.29
CA LEU A 74 -12.35 3.23 1.27
C LEU A 74 -11.19 2.50 1.93
N ASN A 75 -11.41 1.72 2.99
CA ASN A 75 -10.34 0.95 3.62
C ASN A 75 -9.89 -0.21 2.73
N ILE A 76 -10.82 -1.03 2.22
CA ILE A 76 -10.46 -2.20 1.42
C ILE A 76 -9.87 -1.76 0.06
N PHE A 77 -10.64 -0.97 -0.71
CA PHE A 77 -10.20 -0.56 -2.05
C PHE A 77 -9.09 0.48 -2.01
N GLY A 78 -9.04 1.32 -0.97
CA GLY A 78 -7.99 2.30 -0.77
C GLY A 78 -6.62 1.64 -0.58
N ASN A 79 -6.52 0.62 0.28
CA ASN A 79 -5.27 -0.11 0.50
C ASN A 79 -4.81 -0.80 -0.79
N ILE A 80 -5.72 -1.47 -1.51
CA ILE A 80 -5.38 -2.08 -2.80
C ILE A 80 -4.91 -1.00 -3.79
N ALA A 81 -5.70 0.05 -4.01
CA ALA A 81 -5.45 1.07 -5.02
C ALA A 81 -4.15 1.84 -4.76
N LEU A 82 -3.83 2.14 -3.51
CA LEU A 82 -2.62 2.83 -3.13
C LEU A 82 -1.35 2.07 -3.54
N PHE A 83 -1.36 0.74 -3.54
CA PHE A 83 -0.18 -0.07 -3.84
C PHE A 83 -0.13 -0.62 -5.28
N ILE A 84 -1.16 -0.40 -6.11
CA ILE A 84 -1.09 -0.71 -7.55
C ILE A 84 0.09 0.00 -8.23
N PRO A 85 0.27 1.34 -8.07
CA PRO A 85 1.42 2.00 -8.69
C PRO A 85 2.77 1.49 -8.16
N PHE A 86 2.84 1.08 -6.88
CA PHE A 86 4.06 0.49 -6.31
C PHE A 86 4.46 -0.77 -7.07
N GLY A 87 3.52 -1.69 -7.25
CA GLY A 87 3.72 -2.93 -8.00
C GLY A 87 4.06 -2.72 -9.48
N PHE A 88 3.58 -1.62 -10.07
CA PHE A 88 3.91 -1.25 -11.46
C PHE A 88 5.30 -0.63 -11.57
N PHE A 89 5.61 0.39 -10.78
CA PHE A 89 6.84 1.16 -10.92
C PHE A 89 8.08 0.44 -10.37
N LEU A 90 7.95 -0.36 -9.33
CA LEU A 90 9.09 -1.04 -8.70
C LEU A 90 9.86 -1.93 -9.70
N PRO A 91 9.23 -2.85 -10.46
CA PRO A 91 9.94 -3.63 -11.48
C PRO A 91 10.41 -2.77 -12.66
N ALA A 92 9.71 -1.68 -13.00
CA ALA A 92 10.09 -0.79 -14.08
C ALA A 92 11.35 0.03 -13.73
N ALA A 93 11.39 0.64 -12.54
CA ALA A 93 12.46 1.54 -12.11
C ALA A 93 13.68 0.77 -11.58
N ARG A 94 13.48 -0.30 -10.82
CA ARG A 94 14.52 -1.03 -10.09
C ARG A 94 14.95 -2.34 -10.72
N ARG A 95 14.40 -2.73 -11.88
CA ARG A 95 14.67 -4.01 -12.58
C ARG A 95 14.33 -5.26 -11.74
N LEU A 96 13.45 -5.12 -10.77
CA LEU A 96 12.96 -6.23 -9.94
C LEU A 96 11.86 -7.00 -10.69
N ARG A 97 12.22 -7.61 -11.83
CA ARG A 97 11.27 -8.21 -12.77
C ARG A 97 10.81 -9.61 -12.39
N ALA A 98 11.49 -10.27 -11.47
CA ALA A 98 11.04 -11.53 -10.90
C ALA A 98 9.95 -11.23 -9.87
N LEU A 99 8.80 -11.91 -9.98
CA LEU A 99 7.64 -11.70 -9.11
C LEU A 99 8.02 -11.81 -7.62
N TRP A 100 8.72 -12.87 -7.25
CA TRP A 100 9.11 -13.10 -5.86
C TRP A 100 9.99 -11.99 -5.29
N LYS A 101 10.90 -11.39 -6.10
CA LYS A 101 11.74 -10.26 -5.67
C LYS A 101 10.91 -8.99 -5.48
N CYS A 102 9.98 -8.76 -6.40
CA CYS A 102 9.05 -7.64 -6.30
C CYS A 102 8.19 -7.77 -5.03
N LEU A 103 7.60 -8.94 -4.80
CA LEU A 103 6.78 -9.21 -3.62
C LEU A 103 7.58 -9.14 -2.32
N ALA A 104 8.78 -9.69 -2.26
CA ALA A 104 9.63 -9.63 -1.07
C ALA A 104 9.97 -8.19 -0.68
N VAL A 105 10.43 -7.38 -1.65
CA VAL A 105 10.73 -5.95 -1.41
C VAL A 105 9.46 -5.19 -0.99
N SER A 106 8.34 -5.47 -1.64
CA SER A 106 7.06 -4.82 -1.30
C SER A 106 6.58 -5.22 0.08
N PHE A 107 6.69 -6.48 0.46
CA PHE A 107 6.31 -6.97 1.79
C PHE A 107 7.08 -6.24 2.89
N PHE A 108 8.41 -6.15 2.77
CA PHE A 108 9.20 -5.44 3.78
C PHE A 108 8.94 -3.93 3.79
N ALA A 109 8.67 -3.32 2.63
CA ALA A 109 8.29 -1.91 2.56
C ALA A 109 6.94 -1.63 3.22
N ILE A 110 5.94 -2.49 2.98
CA ILE A 110 4.61 -2.42 3.60
C ILE A 110 4.73 -2.65 5.11
N LEU A 111 5.44 -3.68 5.54
CA LEU A 111 5.66 -3.99 6.94
C LEU A 111 6.33 -2.81 7.69
N ALA A 112 7.33 -2.18 7.05
CA ALA A 112 7.98 -0.99 7.62
C ALA A 112 7.01 0.21 7.69
N ALA A 113 6.15 0.40 6.69
CA ALA A 113 5.14 1.46 6.70
C ALA A 113 4.11 1.25 7.82
N GLU A 114 3.54 0.05 7.94
CA GLU A 114 2.59 -0.32 9.00
C GLU A 114 3.22 -0.16 10.40
N GLY A 115 4.46 -0.66 10.56
CA GLY A 115 5.21 -0.49 11.81
C GLY A 115 5.47 0.98 12.14
N ALA A 116 5.81 1.80 11.15
CA ALA A 116 6.00 3.23 11.32
C ALA A 116 4.68 3.93 11.68
N GLN A 117 3.55 3.58 11.04
CA GLN A 117 2.23 4.13 11.37
C GLN A 117 1.84 3.83 12.83
N LEU A 118 2.12 2.61 13.31
CA LEU A 118 1.92 2.23 14.71
C LEU A 118 2.80 3.06 15.65
N LEU A 119 4.12 3.15 15.38
CA LEU A 119 5.07 3.87 16.23
C LEU A 119 4.76 5.37 16.29
N PHE A 120 4.37 6.00 15.20
CA PHE A 120 3.97 7.41 15.15
C PHE A 120 2.52 7.64 15.58
N ARG A 121 1.77 6.58 15.91
CA ARG A 121 0.35 6.64 16.31
C ARG A 121 -0.54 7.35 15.29
N VAL A 122 -0.26 7.14 14.01
CA VAL A 122 -1.03 7.72 12.90
C VAL A 122 -1.90 6.68 12.18
N GLY A 123 -1.79 5.42 12.55
CA GLY A 123 -2.55 4.29 12.01
C GLY A 123 -2.39 3.04 12.86
N SER A 124 -3.10 1.97 12.52
CA SER A 124 -3.03 0.66 13.15
C SER A 124 -2.04 -0.23 12.40
N PHE A 125 -1.46 -1.21 13.11
CA PHE A 125 -0.74 -2.32 12.49
C PHE A 125 -1.73 -3.46 12.26
N ASP A 126 -2.18 -3.62 11.04
CA ASP A 126 -3.19 -4.62 10.66
C ASP A 126 -2.68 -5.57 9.59
N ILE A 127 -2.75 -6.89 9.87
CA ILE A 127 -2.32 -7.90 8.90
C ILE A 127 -3.21 -7.90 7.64
N ASP A 128 -4.47 -7.50 7.75
CA ASP A 128 -5.38 -7.40 6.60
C ASP A 128 -4.96 -6.26 5.68
N ASP A 129 -4.45 -5.15 6.21
CA ASP A 129 -3.89 -4.07 5.41
C ASP A 129 -2.65 -4.54 4.64
N ILE A 130 -1.79 -5.35 5.27
CA ILE A 130 -0.64 -5.96 4.58
C ILE A 130 -1.11 -6.85 3.42
N ILE A 131 -2.15 -7.68 3.63
CA ILE A 131 -2.71 -8.55 2.60
C ILE A 131 -3.28 -7.73 1.43
N LEU A 132 -4.08 -6.70 1.73
CA LEU A 132 -4.70 -5.83 0.72
C LEU A 132 -3.67 -5.02 -0.06
N ASN A 133 -2.66 -4.48 0.63
CA ASN A 133 -1.56 -3.76 0.01
C ASN A 133 -0.75 -4.67 -0.93
N LEU A 134 -0.46 -5.91 -0.53
CA LEU A 134 0.21 -6.91 -1.39
C LEU A 134 -0.66 -7.31 -2.60
N LEU A 135 -1.97 -7.40 -2.43
CA LEU A 135 -2.89 -7.63 -3.55
C LEU A 135 -2.80 -6.47 -4.55
N GLY A 136 -2.73 -5.22 -4.08
CA GLY A 136 -2.49 -4.06 -4.93
C GLY A 136 -1.16 -4.16 -5.69
N VAL A 137 -0.08 -4.59 -5.02
CA VAL A 137 1.22 -4.84 -5.66
C VAL A 137 1.12 -5.90 -6.75
N LEU A 138 0.39 -7.00 -6.50
CA LEU A 138 0.18 -8.07 -7.50
C LEU A 138 -0.53 -7.55 -8.75
N ILE A 139 -1.59 -6.77 -8.58
CA ILE A 139 -2.33 -6.13 -9.69
C ILE A 139 -1.40 -5.19 -10.47
N GLY A 140 -0.64 -4.35 -9.77
CA GLY A 140 0.32 -3.44 -10.39
C GLY A 140 1.44 -4.17 -11.14
N TYR A 141 1.95 -5.26 -10.59
CA TYR A 141 2.94 -6.11 -11.27
C TYR A 141 2.36 -6.76 -12.52
N ALA A 142 1.13 -7.26 -12.47
CA ALA A 142 0.45 -7.82 -13.65
C ALA A 142 0.30 -6.75 -14.76
N ALA A 143 -0.11 -5.54 -14.39
CA ALA A 143 -0.19 -4.41 -15.33
C ALA A 143 1.18 -4.05 -15.93
N PHE A 144 2.26 -4.06 -15.12
CA PHE A 144 3.63 -3.89 -15.63
C PHE A 144 4.00 -4.99 -16.63
N LYS A 145 3.69 -6.24 -16.35
CA LYS A 145 3.99 -7.37 -17.26
C LYS A 145 3.24 -7.23 -18.58
N ALA A 146 2.00 -6.80 -18.56
CA ALA A 146 1.21 -6.53 -19.76
C ALA A 146 1.78 -5.35 -20.58
N ALA A 147 2.22 -4.29 -19.91
CA ALA A 147 2.83 -3.11 -20.55
C ALA A 147 4.29 -3.33 -20.98
N PHE A 148 4.96 -4.35 -20.44
CA PHE A 148 6.41 -4.55 -20.63
C PHE A 148 6.85 -4.74 -22.08
N PRO A 149 6.13 -5.44 -22.97
CA PRO A 149 6.50 -5.54 -24.40
C PRO A 149 6.57 -4.17 -25.07
N ILE A 150 5.58 -3.30 -24.78
CA ILE A 150 5.52 -1.91 -25.29
C ILE A 150 6.71 -1.11 -24.75
N TYR A 151 6.96 -1.18 -23.45
CA TYR A 151 8.11 -0.53 -22.80
C TYR A 151 9.45 -0.99 -23.42
N LYS A 152 9.59 -2.27 -23.73
CA LYS A 152 10.80 -2.83 -24.37
C LYS A 152 10.97 -2.33 -25.80
N SER A 153 9.89 -2.19 -26.56
CA SER A 153 9.90 -1.64 -27.91
C SER A 153 10.34 -0.18 -27.92
N MET A 154 9.74 0.66 -27.08
CA MET A 154 10.13 2.07 -26.91
C MET A 154 11.60 2.25 -26.48
N LYS A 155 12.16 1.25 -25.83
CA LYS A 155 13.56 1.25 -25.39
C LYS A 155 14.54 0.89 -26.50
N LYS A 156 14.08 0.26 -27.58
CA LYS A 156 14.92 -0.11 -28.75
C LYS A 156 14.96 0.98 -29.82
N ALA A 157 13.92 1.77 -29.92
CA ALA A 157 13.86 2.97 -30.74
C ALA A 157 14.59 4.16 -30.07
#